data_bf5b71b4b8d1afb8c3ce4ddab1e86fe5
#
_entry.id   bf5b71b4b8d1afb8c3ce4ddab1e86fe5
#
_cell.length_a   1.000
_cell.length_b   1.000
_cell.length_c   1.000
_cell.angle_alpha   90.00
_cell.angle_beta   90.00
_cell.angle_gamma   90.00
#
_symmetry.space_group_name_H-M   'P 1'
#
loop_
_entity.id
_entity.type
_entity.pdbx_description
1 polymer ?
#
loop_
_entity_poly.entity_id
_entity_poly.type
_entity_poly.pdbx_seq_one_letter_code
_entity_poly.pdbx_strand_id
1 'polypeptide(L)'
;NDNLLWALEATVFLFAWLVLLGASYCVKKNLHLGIDIVANMLSPGLRKIMTFVAVIACIVFSLLLLKGSWDYWYPFVTTQAFYETEDVPMPEFLQFLSTMLNEGERYEKMPRFIPYFALPLGLAMLTFRFIQAGWHVLQGDVDLIIASHEAEDHEALVGDVKPETD
;
A
#
# COMPACT_ATOMS: atom_id res chain seq x y z
N ASN A 1 6.90 37.70 2.77
CA ASN A 1 7.41 36.42 2.20
C ASN A 1 7.48 35.39 3.31
N ASP A 2 6.34 34.90 3.74
CA ASP A 2 6.30 33.75 4.65
C ASP A 2 6.72 32.52 3.86
N ASN A 3 7.83 31.94 4.24
CA ASN A 3 8.30 30.71 3.65
C ASN A 3 7.30 29.60 3.99
N LEU A 4 6.69 29.00 2.97
CA LEU A 4 5.78 27.87 3.11
C LEU A 4 6.56 26.57 3.48
N LEU A 5 7.35 26.62 4.55
CA LEU A 5 8.15 25.46 5.01
C LEU A 5 7.26 24.28 5.37
N TRP A 6 6.11 24.57 5.99
CA TRP A 6 5.12 23.53 6.31
C TRP A 6 4.61 22.77 5.07
N ALA A 7 4.56 23.44 3.90
CA ALA A 7 4.08 22.80 2.69
C ALA A 7 5.05 21.73 2.18
N LEU A 8 6.35 21.94 2.38
CA LEU A 8 7.37 20.98 2.01
C LEU A 8 7.26 19.72 2.88
N GLU A 9 7.16 19.89 4.20
CA GLU A 9 6.99 18.78 5.13
C GLU A 9 5.67 18.04 4.90
N ALA A 10 4.56 18.79 4.72
CA ALA A 10 3.26 18.21 4.41
C ALA A 10 3.28 17.40 3.09
N THR A 11 4.00 17.86 2.08
CA THR A 11 4.16 17.15 0.81
C THR A 11 4.86 15.80 1.00
N VAL A 12 5.90 15.75 1.83
CA VAL A 12 6.59 14.49 2.15
C VAL A 12 5.64 13.50 2.83
N PHE A 13 4.83 13.96 3.79
CA PHE A 13 3.85 13.10 4.44
C PHE A 13 2.78 12.60 3.48
N LEU A 14 2.21 13.48 2.66
CA LEU A 14 1.21 13.11 1.66
C LEU A 14 1.78 12.13 0.63
N PHE A 15 3.04 12.31 0.24
CA PHE A 15 3.73 11.37 -0.66
C PHE A 15 3.91 9.99 0.00
N ALA A 16 4.29 9.94 1.27
CA ALA A 16 4.39 8.69 2.01
C ALA A 16 3.04 7.97 2.08
N TRP A 17 1.95 8.69 2.37
CA TRP A 17 0.59 8.16 2.32
C TRP A 17 0.23 7.62 0.94
N LEU A 18 0.50 8.39 -0.12
CA LEU A 18 0.24 7.98 -1.50
C LEU A 18 0.97 6.68 -1.85
N VAL A 19 2.26 6.58 -1.53
CA VAL A 19 3.07 5.39 -1.84
C VAL A 19 2.56 4.17 -1.09
N LEU A 20 2.29 4.28 0.21
CA LEU A 20 1.87 3.16 1.04
C LEU A 20 0.47 2.64 0.68
N LEU A 21 -0.49 3.55 0.46
CA LEU A 21 -1.83 3.18 0.02
C LEU A 21 -1.82 2.69 -1.44
N GLY A 22 -1.02 3.34 -2.30
CA GLY A 22 -0.83 2.97 -3.69
C GLY A 22 -0.24 1.58 -3.87
N ALA A 23 0.75 1.20 -3.05
CA ALA A 23 1.32 -0.15 -3.06
C ALA A 23 0.24 -1.23 -2.82
N SER A 24 -0.65 -1.01 -1.85
CA SER A 24 -1.79 -1.90 -1.60
C SER A 24 -2.75 -1.98 -2.80
N TYR A 25 -2.98 -0.85 -3.48
CA TYR A 25 -3.82 -0.81 -4.69
C TYR A 25 -3.16 -1.55 -5.86
N CYS A 26 -1.84 -1.41 -6.06
CA CYS A 26 -1.10 -2.15 -7.09
C CYS A 26 -1.21 -3.66 -6.92
N VAL A 27 -1.13 -4.17 -5.69
CA VAL A 27 -1.36 -5.60 -5.41
C VAL A 27 -2.78 -6.02 -5.82
N LYS A 28 -3.79 -5.20 -5.49
CA LYS A 28 -5.19 -5.48 -5.87
C LYS A 28 -5.39 -5.59 -7.39
N LYS A 29 -4.64 -4.80 -8.16
CA LYS A 29 -4.74 -4.78 -9.64
C LYS A 29 -3.81 -5.76 -10.34
N ASN A 30 -3.12 -6.63 -9.59
CA ASN A 30 -2.14 -7.60 -10.12
C ASN A 30 -1.06 -6.95 -11.02
N LEU A 31 -0.72 -5.69 -10.74
CA LEU A 31 0.27 -4.93 -11.52
C LEU A 31 1.73 -5.38 -11.27
N HIS A 32 1.94 -6.64 -10.93
CA HIS A 32 3.26 -7.22 -10.69
C HIS A 32 3.83 -7.83 -11.99
N LEU A 33 4.04 -6.99 -12.99
CA LEU A 33 4.50 -7.31 -14.35
C LEU A 33 5.78 -8.17 -14.45
N GLY A 34 6.56 -8.28 -13.37
CA GLY A 34 7.83 -9.00 -13.43
C GLY A 34 7.73 -10.52 -13.21
N ILE A 35 6.68 -10.99 -12.54
CA ILE A 35 6.52 -12.40 -12.17
C ILE A 35 5.92 -13.20 -13.33
N ASP A 36 5.08 -12.57 -14.15
CA ASP A 36 4.32 -13.22 -15.22
C ASP A 36 5.23 -13.76 -16.33
N ILE A 37 6.29 -13.02 -16.71
CA ILE A 37 7.22 -13.42 -17.75
C ILE A 37 7.97 -14.72 -17.33
N VAL A 38 8.44 -14.77 -16.09
CA VAL A 38 9.16 -15.95 -15.57
C VAL A 38 8.19 -17.13 -15.37
N ALA A 39 6.98 -16.86 -14.90
CA ALA A 39 5.96 -17.87 -14.70
C ALA A 39 5.52 -18.54 -16.01
N ASN A 40 5.41 -17.78 -17.10
CA ASN A 40 5.03 -18.29 -18.42
C ASN A 40 6.09 -19.19 -19.08
N MET A 41 7.34 -19.12 -18.63
CA MET A 41 8.43 -20.00 -19.12
C MET A 41 8.48 -21.37 -18.39
N LEU A 42 7.71 -21.56 -17.33
CA LEU A 42 7.74 -22.78 -16.53
C LEU A 42 6.60 -23.76 -16.90
N SER A 43 6.83 -25.06 -16.65
CA SER A 43 5.77 -26.06 -16.77
C SER A 43 4.62 -25.78 -15.79
N PRO A 44 3.36 -26.14 -16.10
CA PRO A 44 2.18 -25.79 -15.29
C PRO A 44 2.29 -26.19 -13.81
N GLY A 45 2.91 -27.35 -13.52
CA GLY A 45 3.12 -27.80 -12.15
C GLY A 45 4.14 -26.97 -11.39
N LEU A 46 5.26 -26.62 -12.03
CA LEU A 46 6.33 -25.84 -11.41
C LEU A 46 5.89 -24.38 -11.21
N ARG A 47 5.14 -23.82 -12.16
CA ARG A 47 4.51 -22.51 -12.08
C ARG A 47 3.64 -22.37 -10.83
N LYS A 48 2.77 -23.35 -10.56
CA LYS A 48 1.88 -23.34 -9.39
C LYS A 48 2.67 -23.34 -8.07
N ILE A 49 3.73 -24.13 -7.97
CA ILE A 49 4.61 -24.16 -6.80
C ILE A 49 5.32 -22.82 -6.62
N MET A 50 5.88 -22.24 -7.68
CA MET A 50 6.58 -20.97 -7.62
C MET A 50 5.66 -19.82 -7.20
N THR A 51 4.44 -19.76 -7.74
CA THR A 51 3.43 -18.77 -7.34
C THR A 51 3.09 -18.90 -5.85
N PHE A 52 2.91 -20.13 -5.36
CA PHE A 52 2.60 -20.37 -3.96
C PHE A 52 3.74 -19.93 -3.03
N VAL A 53 4.99 -20.28 -3.38
CA VAL A 53 6.19 -19.86 -2.63
C VAL A 53 6.32 -18.34 -2.64
N ALA A 54 6.12 -17.68 -3.78
CA ALA A 54 6.19 -16.23 -3.90
C ALA A 54 5.14 -15.53 -3.01
N VAL A 55 3.90 -16.01 -3.02
CA VAL A 55 2.83 -15.46 -2.18
C VAL A 55 3.13 -15.62 -0.69
N ILE A 56 3.61 -16.77 -0.27
CA ILE A 56 4.01 -16.99 1.13
C ILE A 56 5.15 -16.03 1.51
N ALA A 57 6.15 -15.89 0.67
CA ALA A 57 7.27 -14.97 0.91
C ALA A 57 6.77 -13.53 1.04
N CYS A 58 5.85 -13.08 0.17
CA CYS A 58 5.25 -11.75 0.26
C CYS A 58 4.43 -11.54 1.55
N ILE A 59 3.66 -12.55 1.98
CA ILE A 59 2.90 -12.48 3.24
C ILE A 59 3.86 -12.38 4.43
N VAL A 60 4.87 -13.24 4.51
CA VAL A 60 5.86 -13.21 5.60
C VAL A 60 6.58 -11.86 5.64
N PHE A 61 7.04 -11.38 4.48
CA PHE A 61 7.72 -10.09 4.39
C PHE A 61 6.81 -8.92 4.82
N SER A 62 5.57 -8.89 4.36
CA SER A 62 4.62 -7.83 4.75
C SER A 62 4.27 -7.88 6.23
N LEU A 63 4.17 -9.05 6.85
CA LEU A 63 3.95 -9.21 8.29
C LEU A 63 5.15 -8.70 9.11
N LEU A 64 6.37 -8.97 8.67
CA LEU A 64 7.58 -8.44 9.31
C LEU A 64 7.62 -6.91 9.24
N LEU A 65 7.31 -6.34 8.07
CA LEU A 65 7.21 -4.89 7.91
C LEU A 65 6.09 -4.29 8.76
N LEU A 66 4.93 -4.94 8.82
CA LEU A 66 3.80 -4.49 9.64
C LEU A 66 4.17 -4.47 11.13
N LYS A 67 4.84 -5.53 11.60
CA LYS A 67 5.34 -5.56 12.98
C LYS A 67 6.34 -4.43 13.24
N GLY A 68 7.32 -4.25 12.37
CA GLY A 68 8.31 -3.18 12.50
C GLY A 68 7.67 -1.79 12.46
N SER A 69 6.68 -1.56 11.60
CA SER A 69 5.97 -0.29 11.53
C SER A 69 5.12 -0.02 12.78
N TRP A 70 4.52 -1.06 13.35
CA TRP A 70 3.78 -0.95 14.61
C TRP A 70 4.72 -0.61 15.78
N ASP A 71 5.83 -1.33 15.91
CA ASP A 71 6.83 -1.10 16.95
C ASP A 71 7.46 0.31 16.84
N TYR A 72 7.56 0.85 15.63
CA TYR A 72 8.03 2.21 15.38
C TYR A 72 6.98 3.28 15.72
N TRP A 73 5.71 3.08 15.32
CA TRP A 73 4.64 4.05 15.48
C TRP A 73 4.08 4.10 16.92
N TYR A 74 3.98 2.96 17.58
CA TYR A 74 3.34 2.81 18.88
C TYR A 74 3.90 3.73 19.99
N PRO A 75 5.21 3.95 20.11
CA PRO A 75 5.79 4.90 21.06
C PRO A 75 5.28 6.33 20.89
N PHE A 76 5.02 6.77 19.66
CA PHE A 76 4.51 8.13 19.40
C PHE A 76 3.08 8.35 19.90
N VAL A 77 2.33 7.29 20.15
CA VAL A 77 0.98 7.40 20.73
C VAL A 77 1.00 7.25 22.25
N THR A 78 1.94 6.50 22.79
CA THR A 78 1.93 6.13 24.21
C THR A 78 2.87 6.96 25.07
N THR A 79 4.14 7.01 24.71
CA THR A 79 5.19 7.63 25.55
C THR A 79 5.75 8.91 24.98
N GLN A 80 5.55 9.15 23.70
CA GLN A 80 6.13 10.28 22.96
C GLN A 80 5.04 11.10 22.25
N ALA A 81 3.82 11.13 22.79
CA ALA A 81 2.70 11.83 22.16
C ALA A 81 2.91 13.36 22.05
N PHE A 82 3.80 13.91 22.86
CA PHE A 82 4.21 15.32 22.85
C PHE A 82 5.16 15.70 21.72
N TYR A 83 5.70 14.72 20.96
CA TYR A 83 6.55 15.04 19.81
C TYR A 83 5.73 15.56 18.64
N GLU A 84 6.00 16.81 18.29
CA GLU A 84 5.42 17.50 17.15
C GLU A 84 6.29 17.40 15.90
N THR A 85 5.70 17.67 14.74
CA THR A 85 6.41 17.89 13.46
C THR A 85 7.15 19.24 13.51
N GLU A 86 7.99 19.51 12.51
CA GLU A 86 8.82 20.72 12.55
C GLU A 86 8.04 21.98 12.11
N ASP A 87 7.23 21.88 11.06
CA ASP A 87 6.65 23.05 10.43
C ASP A 87 5.12 22.96 10.23
N VAL A 88 4.52 21.78 10.22
CA VAL A 88 3.08 21.61 9.91
C VAL A 88 2.23 22.06 11.10
N PRO A 89 1.41 23.12 10.96
CA PRO A 89 0.56 23.61 12.04
C PRO A 89 -0.54 22.60 12.38
N MET A 90 -0.93 22.52 13.65
CA MET A 90 -2.02 21.66 14.08
C MET A 90 -3.38 22.26 13.67
N PRO A 91 -4.20 21.52 12.91
CA PRO A 91 -5.56 21.96 12.59
C PRO A 91 -6.44 22.04 13.85
N GLU A 92 -7.22 23.10 13.98
CA GLU A 92 -8.09 23.31 15.14
C GLU A 92 -9.07 22.15 15.41
N PHE A 93 -9.60 21.52 14.35
CA PHE A 93 -10.55 20.41 14.49
C PHE A 93 -9.93 19.14 15.07
N LEU A 94 -8.60 19.00 15.09
CA LEU A 94 -7.87 17.87 15.67
C LEU A 94 -7.36 18.17 17.09
N GLN A 95 -7.55 19.38 17.61
CA GLN A 95 -7.08 19.76 18.95
C GLN A 95 -7.71 18.94 20.08
N PHE A 96 -8.83 18.25 19.85
CA PHE A 96 -9.38 17.31 20.83
C PHE A 96 -8.41 16.17 21.20
N LEU A 97 -7.46 15.84 20.33
CA LEU A 97 -6.43 14.84 20.59
C LEU A 97 -5.48 15.26 21.71
N SER A 98 -5.29 16.57 21.91
CA SER A 98 -4.44 17.09 23.00
C SER A 98 -4.99 16.70 24.38
N THR A 99 -6.30 16.74 24.53
CA THR A 99 -6.96 16.33 25.78
C THR A 99 -6.83 14.83 26.04
N MET A 100 -6.75 14.02 24.99
CA MET A 100 -6.69 12.56 25.11
C MET A 100 -5.26 12.03 25.26
N LEU A 101 -4.28 12.67 24.59
CA LEU A 101 -2.94 12.12 24.41
C LEU A 101 -1.82 13.00 24.94
N ASN A 102 -2.08 14.30 25.25
CA ASN A 102 -1.09 15.27 25.69
C ASN A 102 -1.48 15.97 27.00
N GLU A 103 -2.11 15.27 27.92
CA GLU A 103 -2.50 15.78 29.25
C GLU A 103 -3.29 17.11 29.23
N GLY A 104 -3.90 17.46 28.08
CA GLY A 104 -4.63 18.71 27.86
C GLY A 104 -3.78 19.88 27.36
N GLU A 105 -2.48 19.73 27.21
CA GLU A 105 -1.62 20.74 26.61
C GLU A 105 -1.88 20.84 25.10
N ARG A 106 -2.13 22.04 24.61
CA ARG A 106 -2.41 22.27 23.17
C ARG A 106 -1.19 21.99 22.32
N TYR A 107 -1.43 21.32 21.19
CA TYR A 107 -0.42 21.17 20.16
C TYR A 107 -0.30 22.49 19.35
N GLU A 108 0.91 22.99 19.21
CA GLU A 108 1.21 24.10 18.29
C GLU A 108 1.36 23.59 16.86
N LYS A 109 2.03 22.44 16.71
CA LYS A 109 2.26 21.76 15.45
C LYS A 109 1.65 20.36 15.46
N MET A 110 1.52 19.77 14.29
CA MET A 110 0.93 18.43 14.14
C MET A 110 1.76 17.38 14.87
N PRO A 111 1.19 16.59 15.81
CA PRO A 111 1.92 15.53 16.47
C PRO A 111 2.30 14.42 15.49
N ARG A 112 3.50 13.87 15.62
CA ARG A 112 4.10 12.92 14.68
C ARG A 112 3.30 11.63 14.51
N PHE A 113 2.53 11.22 15.51
CA PHE A 113 1.73 10.00 15.40
C PHE A 113 0.67 10.07 14.29
N ILE A 114 0.21 11.28 13.89
CA ILE A 114 -0.79 11.45 12.83
C ILE A 114 -0.21 11.11 11.45
N PRO A 115 0.85 11.82 10.96
CA PRO A 115 1.41 11.49 9.65
C PRO A 115 2.05 10.10 9.61
N TYR A 116 2.65 9.64 10.70
CA TYR A 116 3.31 8.34 10.77
C TYR A 116 2.35 7.16 10.85
N PHE A 117 1.07 7.38 11.14
CA PHE A 117 0.03 6.35 11.06
C PHE A 117 -0.11 5.75 9.66
N ALA A 118 0.36 6.45 8.63
CA ALA A 118 0.45 5.90 7.28
C ALA A 118 1.19 4.55 7.23
N LEU A 119 2.24 4.38 8.03
CA LEU A 119 3.07 3.17 8.05
C LEU A 119 2.28 1.93 8.48
N PRO A 120 1.72 1.85 9.71
CA PRO A 120 0.98 0.67 10.12
C PRO A 120 -0.30 0.47 9.31
N LEU A 121 -1.00 1.55 8.92
CA LEU A 121 -2.22 1.45 8.12
C LEU A 121 -1.92 0.93 6.70
N GLY A 122 -0.96 1.53 6.01
CA GLY A 122 -0.61 1.13 4.65
C GLY A 122 -0.08 -0.31 4.57
N LEU A 123 0.77 -0.70 5.53
CA LEU A 123 1.30 -2.06 5.60
C LEU A 123 0.25 -3.09 6.04
N ALA A 124 -0.72 -2.72 6.89
CA ALA A 124 -1.86 -3.57 7.21
C ALA A 124 -2.72 -3.83 5.96
N MET A 125 -3.01 -2.78 5.18
CA MET A 125 -3.74 -2.91 3.93
C MET A 125 -2.96 -3.75 2.90
N LEU A 126 -1.66 -3.56 2.79
CA LEU A 126 -0.79 -4.35 1.92
C LEU A 126 -0.80 -5.83 2.31
N THR A 127 -0.62 -6.13 3.60
CA THR A 127 -0.67 -7.50 4.14
C THR A 127 -2.02 -8.15 3.86
N PHE A 128 -3.11 -7.42 4.07
CA PHE A 128 -4.46 -7.90 3.76
C PHE A 128 -4.61 -8.27 2.27
N ARG A 129 -4.03 -7.45 1.36
CA ARG A 129 -4.06 -7.76 -0.09
C ARG A 129 -3.24 -8.99 -0.45
N PHE A 130 -2.07 -9.20 0.16
CA PHE A 130 -1.31 -10.42 -0.06
C PHE A 130 -2.04 -11.67 0.47
N ILE A 131 -2.74 -11.57 1.60
CA ILE A 131 -3.57 -12.66 2.11
C ILE A 131 -4.72 -12.97 1.14
N GLN A 132 -5.40 -11.94 0.59
CA GLN A 132 -6.43 -12.12 -0.42
C GLN A 132 -5.87 -12.79 -1.68
N ALA A 133 -4.72 -12.33 -2.19
CA ALA A 133 -4.05 -12.94 -3.33
C ALA A 133 -3.71 -14.41 -3.06
N GLY A 134 -3.18 -14.72 -1.87
CA GLY A 134 -2.91 -16.09 -1.44
C GLY A 134 -4.15 -16.97 -1.41
N TRP A 135 -5.28 -16.42 -0.97
CA TRP A 135 -6.55 -17.13 -0.97
C TRP A 135 -7.02 -17.51 -2.39
N HIS A 136 -6.92 -16.58 -3.35
CA HIS A 136 -7.24 -16.83 -4.75
C HIS A 136 -6.34 -17.91 -5.37
N VAL A 137 -5.04 -17.88 -5.05
CA VAL A 137 -4.09 -18.92 -5.49
C VAL A 137 -4.49 -20.30 -4.96
N LEU A 138 -4.96 -20.40 -3.70
CA LEU A 138 -5.42 -21.67 -3.10
C LEU A 138 -6.72 -22.18 -3.75
N GLN A 139 -7.61 -21.28 -4.19
CA GLN A 139 -8.84 -21.64 -4.88
C GLN A 139 -8.62 -22.10 -6.32
N GLY A 140 -7.41 -21.92 -6.86
CA GLY A 140 -7.07 -22.35 -8.21
C GLY A 140 -7.32 -21.30 -9.30
N ASP A 141 -7.69 -20.06 -8.92
CA ASP A 141 -7.98 -18.95 -9.84
C ASP A 141 -6.73 -18.38 -10.53
N VAL A 142 -5.58 -19.01 -10.36
CA VAL A 142 -4.28 -18.54 -10.90
C VAL A 142 -4.28 -18.47 -12.42
N ASP A 143 -5.00 -19.38 -13.08
CA ASP A 143 -5.08 -19.43 -14.54
C ASP A 143 -6.01 -18.33 -15.11
N LEU A 144 -6.98 -17.85 -14.32
CA LEU A 144 -7.92 -16.80 -14.74
C LEU A 144 -7.26 -15.40 -14.78
N ILE A 145 -6.31 -15.14 -13.89
CA ILE A 145 -5.66 -13.82 -13.79
C ILE A 145 -4.77 -13.52 -14.99
N ILE A 146 -4.16 -14.57 -15.56
CA ILE A 146 -3.29 -14.44 -16.75
C ILE A 146 -4.13 -14.50 -18.02
N ALA A 147 -5.14 -15.34 -18.07
CA ALA A 147 -6.04 -15.46 -19.22
C ALA A 147 -6.92 -14.22 -19.45
N SER A 148 -7.26 -13.46 -18.40
CA SER A 148 -8.08 -12.25 -18.57
C SER A 148 -7.34 -11.12 -19.26
N HIS A 149 -6.04 -10.96 -19.04
CA HIS A 149 -5.26 -9.92 -19.72
C HIS A 149 -4.97 -10.26 -21.19
N GLU A 150 -4.68 -11.54 -21.48
CA GLU A 150 -4.52 -11.97 -22.88
C GLU A 150 -5.85 -11.89 -23.66
N ALA A 151 -6.98 -12.15 -23.01
CA ALA A 151 -8.30 -12.03 -23.65
C ALA A 151 -8.69 -10.58 -23.91
N GLU A 152 -8.43 -9.65 -22.98
CA GLU A 152 -8.70 -8.22 -23.18
C GLU A 152 -7.82 -7.61 -24.27
N ASP A 153 -6.51 -7.99 -24.33
CA ASP A 153 -5.61 -7.54 -25.37
C ASP A 153 -5.97 -8.13 -26.75
N HIS A 154 -6.46 -9.39 -26.82
CA HIS A 154 -6.94 -10.00 -28.06
C HIS A 154 -8.26 -9.38 -28.53
N GLU A 155 -9.21 -9.06 -27.66
CA GLU A 155 -10.45 -8.36 -28.02
C GLU A 155 -10.18 -6.93 -28.48
N ALA A 156 -9.23 -6.22 -27.87
CA ALA A 156 -8.82 -4.90 -28.29
C ALA A 156 -8.18 -4.91 -29.69
N LEU A 157 -7.35 -5.91 -29.99
CA LEU A 157 -6.69 -6.06 -31.29
C LEU A 157 -7.66 -6.51 -32.40
N VAL A 158 -8.64 -7.36 -32.11
CA VAL A 158 -9.63 -7.86 -33.07
C VAL A 158 -10.74 -6.83 -33.31
N GLY A 159 -11.07 -6.03 -32.29
CA GLY A 159 -12.09 -4.95 -32.41
C GLY A 159 -11.66 -3.79 -33.32
N ASP A 160 -10.37 -3.62 -33.55
CA ASP A 160 -9.83 -2.53 -34.40
C ASP A 160 -9.74 -2.94 -35.91
N VAL A 161 -9.95 -4.22 -36.21
CA VAL A 161 -9.99 -4.71 -37.61
C VAL A 161 -11.44 -4.69 -38.07
N LYS A 162 -11.97 -3.51 -38.44
CA LYS A 162 -13.19 -3.40 -39.27
C LYS A 162 -12.90 -3.99 -40.63
N PRO A 163 -13.72 -4.92 -41.16
CA PRO A 163 -13.61 -5.31 -42.54
C PRO A 163 -14.01 -4.10 -43.42
N GLU A 164 -13.08 -3.63 -44.23
CA GLU A 164 -13.41 -2.78 -45.38
C GLU A 164 -14.31 -3.64 -46.30
N THR A 165 -15.58 -3.34 -46.31
CA THR A 165 -16.53 -3.85 -47.31
C THR A 165 -16.49 -2.91 -48.50
N ASP A 166 -15.90 -3.39 -49.59
CA ASP A 166 -16.14 -2.89 -50.96
C ASP A 166 -17.63 -2.95 -51.35
#